data_facc0071ad27a1f5f79a4c5b7f3b2367
#
_entry.id   facc0071ad27a1f5f79a4c5b7f3b2367
#
_cell.length_a   1.000
_cell.length_b   1.000
_cell.length_c   1.000
_cell.angle_alpha   90.00
_cell.angle_beta   90.00
_cell.angle_gamma   90.00
#
_symmetry.space_group_name_H-M   'P 1'
#
loop_
_entity.id
_entity.type
_entity.pdbx_description
1 polymer ?
#
loop_
_entity_poly.entity_id
_entity_poly.type
_entity_poly.pdbx_seq_one_letter_code
_entity_poly.pdbx_strand_id
1 'polypeptide(L)'
;MNNESSQIIRMFNSAFNHLTGNEDDYYPEALREQIDKINEEVYHHINNGVYKTGFATTKEAYEEAFDVLFQTLDTIEKMLTLTNFLVGNIVTEADWRLFTTLIRFDAVYFNHFKCNKKRICDYPKIYKYLQNLFNFKGIKETVFMDHIKTHYYASHTMINPTGIVPKGPDLFF
;
A
#
# COMPACT_ATOMS: atom_id res chain seq x y z
N MET A 1 -16.01 12.29 -16.66
CA MET A 1 -14.73 12.54 -15.96
C MET A 1 -14.53 11.39 -14.99
N ASN A 2 -13.38 10.73 -15.00
CA ASN A 2 -13.11 9.58 -14.13
C ASN A 2 -12.09 10.01 -13.07
N ASN A 3 -12.41 9.82 -11.79
CA ASN A 3 -11.56 10.13 -10.64
C ASN A 3 -11.31 8.91 -9.72
N GLU A 4 -11.81 7.74 -10.13
CA GLU A 4 -11.61 6.50 -9.39
C GLU A 4 -10.27 5.86 -9.77
N SER A 5 -9.34 5.77 -8.80
CA SER A 5 -7.99 5.25 -9.05
C SER A 5 -7.99 3.84 -9.64
N SER A 6 -8.89 2.96 -9.21
CA SER A 6 -9.02 1.60 -9.74
C SER A 6 -9.37 1.56 -11.23
N GLN A 7 -10.21 2.49 -11.69
CA GLN A 7 -10.56 2.60 -13.10
C GLN A 7 -9.46 3.27 -13.92
N ILE A 8 -8.76 4.25 -13.33
CA ILE A 8 -7.65 4.96 -13.98
C ILE A 8 -6.49 4.01 -14.24
N ILE A 9 -6.07 3.22 -13.27
CA ILE A 9 -4.96 2.26 -13.48
C ILE A 9 -5.32 1.20 -14.51
N ARG A 10 -6.56 0.71 -14.56
CA ARG A 10 -7.03 -0.23 -15.59
C ARG A 10 -7.10 0.42 -16.98
N MET A 11 -7.47 1.69 -17.05
CA MET A 11 -7.40 2.44 -18.30
C MET A 11 -5.94 2.54 -18.78
N PHE A 12 -4.99 2.89 -17.88
CA PHE A 12 -3.57 2.97 -18.26
C PHE A 12 -2.97 1.61 -18.62
N ASN A 13 -3.51 0.51 -18.11
CA ASN A 13 -3.03 -0.84 -18.41
C ASN A 13 -3.15 -1.22 -19.89
N SER A 14 -4.07 -0.59 -20.64
CA SER A 14 -4.33 -1.00 -22.04
C SER A 14 -4.59 0.13 -23.02
N ALA A 15 -5.15 1.26 -22.59
CA ALA A 15 -5.66 2.30 -23.51
C ALA A 15 -4.58 2.93 -24.40
N PHE A 16 -3.33 2.95 -23.96
CA PHE A 16 -2.21 3.59 -24.67
C PHE A 16 -1.23 2.59 -25.30
N ASN A 17 -1.48 1.29 -25.24
CA ASN A 17 -0.58 0.26 -25.75
C ASN A 17 -0.27 0.44 -27.24
N HIS A 18 -1.26 0.85 -28.04
CA HIS A 18 -1.09 1.14 -29.46
C HIS A 18 -0.14 2.32 -29.76
N LEU A 19 0.09 3.21 -28.78
CA LEU A 19 1.01 4.34 -28.90
C LEU A 19 2.40 4.00 -28.33
N THR A 20 2.45 3.24 -27.24
CA THR A 20 3.67 2.96 -26.49
C THR A 20 4.37 1.68 -26.93
N GLY A 21 3.64 0.77 -27.59
CA GLY A 21 4.10 -0.60 -27.87
C GLY A 21 4.28 -1.46 -26.61
N ASN A 22 3.76 -1.02 -25.46
CA ASN A 22 3.82 -1.80 -24.23
C ASN A 22 2.80 -2.93 -24.27
N GLU A 23 3.24 -4.13 -23.94
CA GLU A 23 2.40 -5.34 -23.87
C GLU A 23 2.20 -5.86 -22.44
N ASP A 24 2.74 -5.14 -21.45
CA ASP A 24 2.56 -5.52 -20.03
C ASP A 24 1.07 -5.45 -19.66
N ASP A 25 0.56 -6.53 -19.09
CA ASP A 25 -0.82 -6.62 -18.60
C ASP A 25 -0.82 -7.00 -17.12
N TYR A 26 -1.14 -6.02 -16.27
CA TYR A 26 -1.25 -6.20 -14.83
C TYR A 26 -2.66 -6.63 -14.37
N TYR A 27 -3.60 -6.80 -15.31
CA TYR A 27 -4.97 -7.25 -15.03
C TYR A 27 -5.42 -8.30 -16.06
N PRO A 28 -4.65 -9.41 -16.22
CA PRO A 28 -4.91 -10.42 -17.22
C PRO A 28 -6.24 -11.14 -16.96
N GLU A 29 -6.99 -11.43 -18.02
CA GLU A 29 -8.35 -11.96 -17.96
C GLU A 29 -8.50 -13.19 -17.07
N ALA A 30 -7.56 -14.13 -17.17
CA ALA A 30 -7.57 -15.38 -16.40
C ALA A 30 -7.42 -15.19 -14.88
N LEU A 31 -6.93 -14.04 -14.42
CA LEU A 31 -6.68 -13.76 -13.00
C LEU A 31 -7.61 -12.68 -12.42
N ARG A 32 -8.50 -12.09 -13.20
CA ARG A 32 -9.34 -10.95 -12.79
C ARG A 32 -10.15 -11.22 -11.53
N GLU A 33 -10.79 -12.37 -11.45
CA GLU A 33 -11.59 -12.73 -10.27
C GLU A 33 -10.74 -12.79 -8.99
N GLN A 34 -9.53 -13.36 -9.08
CA GLN A 34 -8.62 -13.44 -7.94
C GLN A 34 -8.06 -12.06 -7.59
N ILE A 35 -7.71 -11.26 -8.60
CA ILE A 35 -7.22 -9.89 -8.42
C ILE A 35 -8.31 -9.03 -7.76
N ASP A 36 -9.54 -9.10 -8.23
CA ASP A 36 -10.64 -8.31 -7.68
C ASP A 36 -10.94 -8.69 -6.23
N LYS A 37 -10.93 -9.99 -5.92
CA LYS A 37 -11.13 -10.47 -4.56
C LYS A 37 -10.05 -9.95 -3.59
N ILE A 38 -8.78 -10.07 -3.95
CA ILE A 38 -7.70 -9.58 -3.06
C ILE A 38 -7.66 -8.05 -3.00
N ASN A 39 -8.02 -7.37 -4.08
CA ASN A 39 -8.14 -5.92 -4.11
C ASN A 39 -9.20 -5.40 -3.13
N GLU A 40 -10.32 -6.09 -2.99
CA GLU A 40 -11.38 -5.75 -2.03
C GLU A 40 -10.86 -5.82 -0.60
N GLU A 41 -10.20 -6.92 -0.24
CA GLU A 41 -9.57 -7.11 1.08
C GLU A 41 -8.51 -6.04 1.36
N VAL A 42 -7.59 -5.84 0.42
CA VAL A 42 -6.52 -4.84 0.53
C VAL A 42 -7.10 -3.43 0.66
N TYR A 43 -8.10 -3.09 -0.15
CA TYR A 43 -8.72 -1.77 -0.13
C TYR A 43 -9.38 -1.46 1.20
N HIS A 44 -10.25 -2.34 1.68
CA HIS A 44 -11.04 -2.08 2.88
C HIS A 44 -10.26 -2.19 4.17
N HIS A 45 -9.30 -3.13 4.24
CA HIS A 45 -8.63 -3.49 5.48
C HIS A 45 -7.22 -2.90 5.59
N ILE A 46 -6.56 -2.58 4.48
CA ILE A 46 -5.21 -2.02 4.50
C ILE A 46 -5.20 -0.59 3.96
N ASN A 47 -5.55 -0.36 2.68
CA ASN A 47 -5.45 0.99 2.10
C ASN A 47 -6.33 1.99 2.87
N ASN A 48 -7.60 1.66 3.12
CA ASN A 48 -8.48 2.45 3.97
C ASN A 48 -8.29 2.16 5.47
N GLY A 49 -7.81 0.96 5.82
CA GLY A 49 -7.59 0.54 7.20
C GLY A 49 -6.67 1.48 7.96
N VAL A 50 -5.56 1.89 7.36
CA VAL A 50 -4.61 2.84 7.97
C VAL A 50 -5.27 4.21 8.23
N TYR A 51 -6.17 4.66 7.34
CA TYR A 51 -6.91 5.91 7.51
C TYR A 51 -8.00 5.79 8.57
N LYS A 52 -8.76 4.68 8.57
CA LYS A 52 -9.76 4.40 9.62
C LYS A 52 -9.11 4.41 10.99
N THR A 53 -7.93 3.79 11.12
CA THR A 53 -7.14 3.79 12.38
C THR A 53 -6.68 5.21 12.73
N GLY A 54 -6.10 5.93 11.77
CA GLY A 54 -5.49 7.25 12.00
C GLY A 54 -6.49 8.36 12.32
N PHE A 55 -7.67 8.31 11.73
CA PHE A 55 -8.73 9.32 11.90
C PHE A 55 -9.84 8.89 12.86
N ALA A 56 -9.72 7.75 13.53
CA ALA A 56 -10.68 7.33 14.54
C ALA A 56 -10.81 8.38 15.65
N THR A 57 -12.05 8.70 16.00
CA THR A 57 -12.38 9.69 17.04
C THR A 57 -12.82 9.05 18.36
N THR A 58 -13.04 7.73 18.37
CA THR A 58 -13.32 6.95 19.57
C THR A 58 -12.34 5.80 19.71
N LYS A 59 -12.19 5.31 20.94
CA LYS A 59 -11.30 4.19 21.23
C LYS A 59 -11.78 2.91 20.53
N GLU A 60 -13.07 2.67 20.53
CA GLU A 60 -13.70 1.48 19.95
C GLU A 60 -13.46 1.42 18.43
N ALA A 61 -13.70 2.54 17.73
CA ALA A 61 -13.46 2.64 16.29
C ALA A 61 -11.97 2.47 15.94
N TYR A 62 -11.08 2.99 16.78
CA TYR A 62 -9.65 2.81 16.63
C TYR A 62 -9.24 1.34 16.77
N GLU A 63 -9.67 0.68 17.86
CA GLU A 63 -9.30 -0.71 18.16
C GLU A 63 -9.83 -1.66 17.08
N GLU A 64 -11.08 -1.48 16.64
CA GLU A 64 -11.67 -2.27 15.55
C GLU A 64 -10.85 -2.14 14.25
N ALA A 65 -10.58 -0.92 13.81
CA ALA A 65 -9.82 -0.68 12.58
C ALA A 65 -8.37 -1.21 12.68
N PHE A 66 -7.74 -1.03 13.85
CA PHE A 66 -6.38 -1.50 14.14
C PHE A 66 -6.29 -3.03 14.08
N ASP A 67 -7.24 -3.74 14.72
CA ASP A 67 -7.23 -5.20 14.75
C ASP A 67 -7.45 -5.80 13.36
N VAL A 68 -8.40 -5.28 12.58
CA VAL A 68 -8.67 -5.72 11.21
C VAL A 68 -7.45 -5.48 10.31
N LEU A 69 -6.80 -4.31 10.41
CA LEU A 69 -5.59 -3.98 9.66
C LEU A 69 -4.50 -5.02 9.90
N PHE A 70 -4.18 -5.28 11.17
CA PHE A 70 -3.08 -6.18 11.50
C PHE A 70 -3.39 -7.65 11.28
N GLN A 71 -4.64 -8.09 11.43
CA GLN A 71 -5.08 -9.43 11.03
C GLN A 71 -4.90 -9.65 9.52
N THR A 72 -5.21 -8.64 8.71
CA THR A 72 -5.04 -8.71 7.26
C THR A 72 -3.56 -8.72 6.88
N LEU A 73 -2.72 -7.91 7.51
CA LEU A 73 -1.26 -7.96 7.31
C LEU A 73 -0.67 -9.32 7.71
N ASP A 74 -1.09 -9.90 8.85
CA ASP A 74 -0.67 -11.23 9.27
C ASP A 74 -1.11 -12.33 8.26
N THR A 75 -2.25 -12.16 7.61
CA THR A 75 -2.73 -13.07 6.55
C THR A 75 -1.88 -12.94 5.28
N ILE A 76 -1.54 -11.73 4.87
CA ILE A 76 -0.64 -11.48 3.72
C ILE A 76 0.76 -12.02 4.00
N GLU A 77 1.30 -11.82 5.21
CA GLU A 77 2.59 -12.39 5.60
C GLU A 77 2.62 -13.90 5.41
N LYS A 78 1.56 -14.61 5.83
CA LYS A 78 1.43 -16.06 5.64
C LYS A 78 1.30 -16.43 4.16
N MET A 79 0.49 -15.71 3.39
CA MET A 79 0.33 -15.94 1.95
C MET A 79 1.68 -15.85 1.22
N LEU A 80 2.47 -14.83 1.51
CA LEU A 80 3.78 -14.59 0.92
C LEU A 80 4.86 -15.61 1.37
N THR A 81 4.55 -16.55 2.26
CA THR A 81 5.41 -17.72 2.50
C THR A 81 5.29 -18.76 1.38
N LEU A 82 4.18 -18.75 0.64
CA LEU A 82 3.84 -19.75 -0.38
C LEU A 82 3.97 -19.18 -1.80
N THR A 83 3.83 -17.87 -1.95
CA THR A 83 3.82 -17.18 -3.25
C THR A 83 4.78 -15.99 -3.24
N ASN A 84 5.23 -15.56 -4.41
CA ASN A 84 6.06 -14.37 -4.55
C ASN A 84 5.23 -13.08 -4.68
N PHE A 85 3.97 -13.19 -5.12
CA PHE A 85 3.03 -12.09 -5.35
C PHE A 85 1.65 -12.44 -4.81
N LEU A 86 0.76 -11.46 -4.74
CA LEU A 86 -0.57 -11.64 -4.16
C LEU A 86 -1.46 -12.57 -4.99
N VAL A 87 -1.28 -12.57 -6.32
CA VAL A 87 -2.05 -13.42 -7.23
C VAL A 87 -1.11 -14.14 -8.19
N GLY A 88 -1.06 -15.46 -8.10
CA GLY A 88 -0.20 -16.27 -8.96
C GLY A 88 1.30 -16.03 -8.75
N ASN A 89 2.07 -16.11 -9.84
CA ASN A 89 3.52 -15.95 -9.82
C ASN A 89 4.01 -14.74 -10.65
N ILE A 90 3.13 -13.82 -10.97
CA ILE A 90 3.41 -12.61 -11.72
C ILE A 90 2.94 -11.38 -10.94
N VAL A 91 3.58 -10.24 -11.19
CA VAL A 91 3.12 -8.97 -10.64
C VAL A 91 1.79 -8.58 -11.29
N THR A 92 0.83 -8.20 -10.48
CA THR A 92 -0.50 -7.77 -10.91
C THR A 92 -0.87 -6.40 -10.33
N GLU A 93 -2.00 -5.86 -10.76
CA GLU A 93 -2.56 -4.61 -10.19
C GLU A 93 -2.73 -4.71 -8.67
N ALA A 94 -3.01 -5.90 -8.11
CA ALA A 94 -3.16 -6.09 -6.68
C ALA A 94 -1.87 -5.77 -5.90
N ASP A 95 -0.73 -6.16 -6.45
CA ASP A 95 0.57 -5.88 -5.86
C ASP A 95 0.87 -4.38 -5.83
N TRP A 96 0.57 -3.66 -6.90
CA TRP A 96 0.76 -2.22 -6.96
C TRP A 96 -0.18 -1.45 -6.04
N ARG A 97 -1.40 -1.91 -5.86
CA ARG A 97 -2.35 -1.30 -4.92
C ARG A 97 -1.91 -1.48 -3.47
N LEU A 98 -1.40 -2.64 -3.11
CA LEU A 98 -0.84 -2.88 -1.77
C LEU A 98 0.48 -2.10 -1.57
N PHE A 99 1.35 -2.09 -2.58
CA PHE A 99 2.65 -1.39 -2.54
C PHE A 99 2.52 0.06 -2.08
N THR A 100 1.52 0.79 -2.57
CA THR A 100 1.33 2.20 -2.22
C THR A 100 1.17 2.45 -0.72
N THR A 101 0.52 1.53 -0.01
CA THR A 101 0.37 1.61 1.45
C THR A 101 1.62 1.11 2.18
N LEU A 102 2.19 -0.01 1.74
CA LEU A 102 3.37 -0.59 2.40
C LEU A 102 4.58 0.35 2.36
N ILE A 103 4.84 1.01 1.22
CA ILE A 103 5.99 1.92 1.08
C ILE A 103 5.91 3.14 2.00
N ARG A 104 4.71 3.52 2.42
CA ARG A 104 4.43 4.64 3.33
C ARG A 104 4.35 4.22 4.79
N PHE A 105 4.20 2.92 5.07
CA PHE A 105 3.74 2.44 6.36
C PHE A 105 4.68 2.84 7.50
N ASP A 106 5.94 2.46 7.42
CA ASP A 106 6.91 2.69 8.49
C ASP A 106 7.26 4.17 8.65
N ALA A 107 7.27 4.92 7.54
CA ALA A 107 7.58 6.35 7.56
C ALA A 107 6.42 7.22 8.07
N VAL A 108 5.18 6.76 7.88
CA VAL A 108 3.98 7.57 8.13
C VAL A 108 3.00 6.86 9.04
N TYR A 109 2.37 5.78 8.58
CA TYR A 109 1.20 5.22 9.24
C TYR A 109 1.51 4.64 10.62
N PHE A 110 2.70 4.09 10.81
CA PHE A 110 3.15 3.57 12.09
C PHE A 110 3.08 4.62 13.21
N ASN A 111 3.60 5.81 12.98
CA ASN A 111 3.60 6.89 13.96
C ASN A 111 2.38 7.80 13.81
N HIS A 112 2.19 8.37 12.63
CA HIS A 112 1.23 9.43 12.39
C HIS A 112 -0.22 8.96 12.59
N PHE A 113 -0.52 7.75 12.12
CA PHE A 113 -1.84 7.11 12.25
C PHE A 113 -1.93 6.09 13.39
N LYS A 114 -0.89 5.97 14.21
CA LYS A 114 -0.85 5.03 15.34
C LYS A 114 -1.05 3.56 14.95
N CYS A 115 -0.70 3.17 13.71
CA CYS A 115 -0.71 1.78 13.25
C CYS A 115 0.54 1.05 13.75
N ASN A 116 0.70 0.96 15.07
CA ASN A 116 2.00 0.73 15.71
C ASN A 116 2.16 -0.64 16.42
N LYS A 117 1.39 -1.66 16.01
CA LYS A 117 1.59 -3.04 16.50
C LYS A 117 2.91 -3.63 16.00
N LYS A 118 3.17 -3.50 14.69
CA LYS A 118 4.40 -3.92 14.01
C LYS A 118 4.68 -2.97 12.86
N ARG A 119 5.96 -2.76 12.55
CA ARG A 119 6.40 -2.09 11.31
C ARG A 119 6.38 -3.09 10.15
N ILE A 120 6.39 -2.61 8.92
CA ILE A 120 6.51 -3.51 7.77
C ILE A 120 7.86 -4.26 7.79
N CYS A 121 8.93 -3.61 8.24
CA CYS A 121 10.22 -4.28 8.39
C CYS A 121 10.24 -5.40 9.45
N ASP A 122 9.24 -5.48 10.33
CA ASP A 122 9.08 -6.56 11.31
C ASP A 122 8.31 -7.78 10.75
N TYR A 123 7.87 -7.72 9.48
CA TYR A 123 7.24 -8.78 8.70
C TYR A 123 8.20 -9.31 7.62
N PRO A 124 8.94 -10.39 7.84
CA PRO A 124 10.02 -10.80 6.94
C PRO A 124 9.61 -11.01 5.49
N LYS A 125 8.41 -11.55 5.24
CA LYS A 125 7.93 -11.84 3.88
C LYS A 125 7.36 -10.59 3.21
N ILE A 126 6.54 -9.83 3.92
CA ILE A 126 6.01 -8.54 3.40
C ILE A 126 7.18 -7.59 3.14
N TYR A 127 8.19 -7.53 4.01
CA TYR A 127 9.34 -6.66 3.81
C TYR A 127 10.16 -7.05 2.59
N LYS A 128 10.43 -8.35 2.41
CA LYS A 128 11.11 -8.85 1.21
C LYS A 128 10.31 -8.60 -0.07
N TYR A 129 8.99 -8.81 -0.01
CA TYR A 129 8.07 -8.50 -1.09
C TYR A 129 8.10 -7.00 -1.45
N LEU A 130 8.03 -6.11 -0.43
CA LEU A 130 8.13 -4.67 -0.63
C LEU A 130 9.45 -4.28 -1.31
N GLN A 131 10.58 -4.85 -0.86
CA GLN A 131 11.88 -4.63 -1.48
C GLN A 131 11.92 -5.08 -2.95
N ASN A 132 11.32 -6.22 -3.27
CA ASN A 132 11.24 -6.73 -4.64
C ASN A 132 10.44 -5.78 -5.53
N LEU A 133 9.29 -5.29 -5.07
CA LEU A 133 8.47 -4.32 -5.82
C LEU A 133 9.16 -2.96 -5.94
N PHE A 134 9.80 -2.47 -4.88
CA PHE A 134 10.54 -1.20 -4.91
C PHE A 134 11.69 -1.21 -5.92
N ASN A 135 12.37 -2.36 -6.05
CA ASN A 135 13.45 -2.54 -7.01
C ASN A 135 12.98 -3.00 -8.42
N PHE A 136 11.66 -3.09 -8.63
CA PHE A 136 11.12 -3.34 -9.96
C PHE A 136 11.45 -2.16 -10.87
N LYS A 137 11.72 -2.45 -12.15
CA LYS A 137 12.20 -1.45 -13.12
C LYS A 137 11.35 -0.17 -13.13
N GLY A 138 11.96 0.96 -12.80
CA GLY A 138 11.34 2.28 -12.85
C GLY A 138 10.52 2.65 -11.60
N ILE A 139 10.34 1.77 -10.62
CA ILE A 139 9.52 2.07 -9.43
C ILE A 139 10.27 2.96 -8.44
N LYS A 140 11.53 2.68 -8.19
CA LYS A 140 12.36 3.46 -7.25
C LYS A 140 12.34 4.95 -7.57
N GLU A 141 12.39 5.30 -8.83
CA GLU A 141 12.42 6.68 -9.33
C GLU A 141 11.06 7.40 -9.15
N THR A 142 10.01 6.68 -8.81
CA THR A 142 8.68 7.24 -8.54
C THR A 142 8.41 7.49 -7.05
N VAL A 143 9.31 7.05 -6.16
CA VAL A 143 9.13 7.15 -4.71
C VAL A 143 9.93 8.31 -4.13
N PHE A 144 9.25 9.39 -3.80
CA PHE A 144 9.82 10.60 -3.19
C PHE A 144 9.43 10.65 -1.71
N MET A 145 10.24 10.05 -0.85
CA MET A 145 9.92 9.88 0.57
C MET A 145 9.73 11.22 1.30
N ASP A 146 10.51 12.23 0.95
CA ASP A 146 10.37 13.57 1.53
C ASP A 146 9.01 14.21 1.19
N HIS A 147 8.53 14.02 -0.04
CA HIS A 147 7.20 14.48 -0.45
C HIS A 147 6.10 13.73 0.31
N ILE A 148 6.26 12.41 0.46
CA ILE A 148 5.33 11.57 1.21
C ILE A 148 5.23 12.06 2.66
N LYS A 149 6.36 12.15 3.36
CA LYS A 149 6.39 12.58 4.76
C LYS A 149 5.85 13.99 4.93
N THR A 150 6.28 14.93 4.09
CA THR A 150 5.82 16.32 4.15
C THR A 150 4.31 16.40 3.95
N HIS A 151 3.76 15.68 2.95
CA HIS A 151 2.32 15.67 2.70
C HIS A 151 1.54 15.27 3.96
N TYR A 152 1.87 14.13 4.56
CA TYR A 152 1.10 13.64 5.70
C TYR A 152 1.29 14.49 6.97
N TYR A 153 2.52 14.77 7.33
CA TYR A 153 2.80 15.43 8.61
C TYR A 153 2.50 16.93 8.60
N ALA A 154 2.61 17.62 7.46
CA ALA A 154 2.33 19.06 7.39
C ALA A 154 0.85 19.37 7.09
N SER A 155 0.09 18.44 6.46
CA SER A 155 -1.31 18.71 6.08
C SER A 155 -2.36 18.27 7.10
N HIS A 156 -2.05 17.27 7.94
CA HIS A 156 -3.00 16.74 8.93
C HIS A 156 -2.85 17.45 10.28
N THR A 157 -3.17 18.73 10.34
CA THR A 157 -3.01 19.56 11.55
C THR A 157 -3.83 19.08 12.74
N MET A 158 -4.92 18.36 12.52
CA MET A 158 -5.71 17.74 13.60
C MET A 158 -4.98 16.59 14.31
N ILE A 159 -4.02 15.93 13.63
CA ILE A 159 -3.20 14.85 14.19
C ILE A 159 -1.83 15.38 14.62
N ASN A 160 -1.24 16.26 13.82
CA ASN A 160 0.07 16.85 14.02
C ASN A 160 -0.01 18.40 14.00
N PRO A 161 -0.51 19.03 15.08
CA PRO A 161 -0.77 20.46 15.10
C PRO A 161 0.48 21.34 14.95
N THR A 162 1.66 20.81 15.27
CA THR A 162 2.94 21.51 15.14
C THR A 162 3.46 21.53 13.69
N GLY A 163 2.94 20.67 12.81
CA GLY A 163 3.43 20.52 11.44
C GLY A 163 4.86 19.95 11.33
N ILE A 164 5.45 19.49 12.44
CA ILE A 164 6.81 18.93 12.42
C ILE A 164 6.84 17.66 11.60
N VAL A 165 7.68 17.62 10.57
CA VAL A 165 7.96 16.45 9.76
C VAL A 165 9.09 15.66 10.45
N PRO A 166 8.88 14.39 10.88
CA PRO A 166 9.90 13.65 11.60
C PRO A 166 11.11 13.32 10.72
N LYS A 167 12.30 13.33 11.29
CA LYS A 167 13.55 13.01 10.58
C LYS A 167 13.58 11.53 10.15
N GLY A 168 13.29 10.61 11.07
CA GLY A 168 13.28 9.17 10.82
C GLY A 168 11.92 8.65 10.30
N PRO A 169 11.80 7.31 10.14
CA PRO A 169 12.91 6.35 10.22
C PRO A 169 13.79 6.37 8.97
N ASP A 170 15.01 5.81 9.08
CA ASP A 170 15.81 5.44 7.93
C ASP A 170 15.23 4.16 7.32
N LEU A 171 14.89 4.20 6.03
CA LEU A 171 14.27 3.09 5.32
C LEU A 171 15.31 2.44 4.39
N PHE A 172 15.41 1.12 4.46
CA PHE A 172 16.38 0.33 3.69
C PHE A 172 15.61 -0.61 2.74
N PHE A 173 15.24 -0.09 1.56
CA PHE A 173 14.60 -0.87 0.50
C PHE A 173 15.58 -1.38 -0.55
#